data_6d1f59ec1a961c2424f488b414640562
#
_entry.id   6d1f59ec1a961c2424f488b414640562
#
_cell.length_a   1.000
_cell.length_b   1.000
_cell.length_c   1.000
_cell.angle_alpha   90.00
_cell.angle_beta   90.00
_cell.angle_gamma   90.00
#
_symmetry.space_group_name_H-M   'P 1'
#
loop_
_entity.id
_entity.type
_entity.pdbx_description
1 polymer ?
#
loop_
_entity_poly.entity_id
_entity_poly.type
_entity_poly.pdbx_seq_one_letter_code
_entity_poly.pdbx_strand_id
1 'polypeptide(L)'
;SVLISVLSSGFYYNNSVSQAKDYYSNEQYEKAYDKLSGIKLNGSDKTLYEQASTIMYVQKQYDSYENYMKLNMKTEALDSLIKGVNRYNSLRPQAQELGIDNKFTAVYKQIVLALQDTFKISETEAIGLSSMSDTDFTNYYYRIEEYGKAVQ
;
A
#
# COMPACT_ATOMS: atom_id res chain seq x y z
N SER A 1 -10.04 15.32 -39.00
CA SER A 1 -10.38 14.38 -37.92
C SER A 1 -9.13 13.89 -37.13
N VAL A 2 -8.01 13.63 -37.81
CA VAL A 2 -6.76 13.16 -37.17
C VAL A 2 -6.17 14.23 -36.21
N LEU A 3 -6.19 15.50 -36.59
CA LEU A 3 -5.70 16.61 -35.77
C LEU A 3 -6.50 16.76 -34.47
N ILE A 4 -7.81 16.59 -34.53
CA ILE A 4 -8.69 16.69 -33.37
C ILE A 4 -8.43 15.53 -32.39
N SER A 5 -8.20 14.32 -32.90
CA SER A 5 -7.90 13.15 -32.07
C SER A 5 -6.54 13.25 -31.39
N VAL A 6 -5.53 13.81 -32.05
CA VAL A 6 -4.20 14.04 -31.46
C VAL A 6 -4.26 15.11 -30.35
N LEU A 7 -4.99 16.18 -30.58
CA LEU A 7 -5.18 17.24 -29.58
C LEU A 7 -5.96 16.75 -28.36
N SER A 8 -6.99 15.95 -28.58
CA SER A 8 -7.78 15.39 -27.48
C SER A 8 -7.00 14.35 -26.64
N SER A 9 -6.17 13.54 -27.28
CA SER A 9 -5.31 12.58 -26.56
C SER A 9 -4.21 13.26 -25.75
N GLY A 10 -3.59 14.33 -26.29
CA GLY A 10 -2.60 15.12 -25.58
C GLY A 10 -3.20 15.86 -24.38
N PHE A 11 -4.39 16.42 -24.54
CA PHE A 11 -5.11 17.05 -23.44
C PHE A 11 -5.47 16.06 -22.32
N TYR A 12 -5.97 14.90 -22.68
CA TYR A 12 -6.29 13.82 -21.74
C TYR A 12 -5.05 13.37 -20.95
N TYR A 13 -3.93 13.15 -21.64
CA TYR A 13 -2.66 12.79 -21.01
C TYR A 13 -2.22 13.84 -19.98
N ASN A 14 -2.12 15.10 -20.40
CA ASN A 14 -1.67 16.19 -19.53
C ASN A 14 -2.60 16.41 -18.33
N ASN A 15 -3.90 16.30 -18.53
CA ASN A 15 -4.88 16.42 -17.45
C ASN A 15 -4.77 15.27 -16.45
N SER A 16 -4.62 14.03 -16.93
CA SER A 16 -4.46 12.86 -16.08
C SER A 16 -3.18 12.93 -15.24
N VAL A 17 -2.06 13.33 -15.86
CA VAL A 17 -0.78 13.49 -15.16
C VAL A 17 -0.86 14.62 -14.12
N SER A 18 -1.46 15.76 -14.45
CA SER A 18 -1.64 16.88 -13.53
C SER A 18 -2.48 16.46 -12.31
N GLN A 19 -3.58 15.75 -12.51
CA GLN A 19 -4.42 15.25 -11.43
C GLN A 19 -3.67 14.20 -10.58
N ALA A 20 -2.90 13.33 -11.22
CA ALA A 20 -2.09 12.35 -10.50
C ALA A 20 -1.04 13.01 -9.59
N LYS A 21 -0.39 14.07 -10.06
CA LYS A 21 0.55 14.84 -9.24
C LYS A 21 -0.13 15.46 -8.02
N ASP A 22 -1.32 16.01 -8.20
CA ASP A 22 -2.10 16.59 -7.10
C ASP A 22 -2.50 15.52 -6.08
N TYR A 23 -3.02 14.39 -6.53
CA TYR A 23 -3.34 13.26 -5.65
C TYR A 23 -2.12 12.75 -4.90
N TYR A 24 -1.00 12.59 -5.59
CA TYR A 24 0.25 12.13 -4.97
C TYR A 24 0.74 13.09 -3.88
N SER A 25 0.71 14.40 -4.15
CA SER A 25 1.09 15.43 -3.18
C SER A 25 0.19 15.45 -1.95
N ASN A 26 -1.07 15.03 -2.09
CA ASN A 26 -2.03 14.90 -1.01
C ASN A 26 -2.08 13.50 -0.38
N GLU A 27 -1.07 12.69 -0.63
CA GLU A 27 -0.95 11.33 -0.08
C GLU A 27 -2.11 10.39 -0.48
N GLN A 28 -2.79 10.69 -1.58
CA GLN A 28 -3.85 9.87 -2.16
C GLN A 28 -3.27 8.97 -3.25
N TYR A 29 -2.44 8.02 -2.85
CA TYR A 29 -1.61 7.22 -3.74
C TYR A 29 -2.40 6.32 -4.69
N GLU A 30 -3.49 5.72 -4.24
CA GLU A 30 -4.34 4.90 -5.10
C GLU A 30 -4.99 5.74 -6.20
N LYS A 31 -5.50 6.92 -5.87
CA LYS A 31 -6.07 7.83 -6.87
C LYS A 31 -5.04 8.32 -7.88
N ALA A 32 -3.81 8.61 -7.41
CA ALA A 32 -2.71 8.96 -8.31
C ALA A 32 -2.39 7.79 -9.26
N TYR A 33 -2.28 6.58 -8.73
CA TYR A 33 -2.09 5.36 -9.51
C TYR A 33 -3.19 5.18 -10.54
N ASP A 34 -4.45 5.31 -10.15
CA ASP A 34 -5.60 5.11 -11.05
C ASP A 34 -5.59 6.09 -12.22
N LYS A 35 -5.16 7.33 -11.99
CA LYS A 35 -5.07 8.35 -13.05
C LYS A 35 -4.02 8.04 -14.10
N LEU A 36 -2.97 7.31 -13.74
CA LEU A 36 -1.85 6.97 -14.62
C LEU A 36 -1.96 5.57 -15.21
N SER A 37 -2.78 4.70 -14.64
CA SER A 37 -2.98 3.33 -15.12
C SER A 37 -3.56 3.30 -16.52
N GLY A 38 -3.03 2.41 -17.37
CA GLY A 38 -3.50 2.20 -18.73
C GLY A 38 -3.04 3.26 -19.72
N ILE A 39 -2.24 4.23 -19.30
CA ILE A 39 -1.66 5.27 -20.15
C ILE A 39 -0.20 4.91 -20.43
N LYS A 40 0.23 5.09 -21.68
CA LYS A 40 1.64 4.95 -22.04
C LYS A 40 2.43 6.14 -21.52
N LEU A 41 3.17 5.94 -20.42
CA LEU A 41 3.91 6.97 -19.71
C LEU A 41 5.38 6.99 -20.13
N ASN A 42 6.01 8.18 -20.09
CA ASN A 42 7.42 8.39 -20.37
C ASN A 42 8.09 9.18 -19.26
N GLY A 43 9.40 8.98 -19.09
CA GLY A 43 10.26 9.80 -18.22
C GLY A 43 9.74 9.93 -16.78
N SER A 44 9.64 11.15 -16.31
CA SER A 44 9.21 11.46 -14.94
C SER A 44 7.77 11.04 -14.63
N ASP A 45 6.89 10.97 -15.63
CA ASP A 45 5.52 10.54 -15.43
C ASP A 45 5.45 9.03 -15.15
N LYS A 46 6.30 8.24 -15.79
CA LYS A 46 6.47 6.81 -15.48
C LYS A 46 7.03 6.62 -14.08
N THR A 47 8.01 7.43 -13.69
CA THR A 47 8.57 7.42 -12.34
C THR A 47 7.51 7.73 -11.30
N LEU A 48 6.65 8.73 -11.54
CA LEU A 48 5.52 9.05 -10.65
C LEU A 48 4.57 7.86 -10.48
N TYR A 49 4.26 7.16 -11.58
CA TYR A 49 3.45 5.94 -11.53
C TYR A 49 4.10 4.86 -10.66
N GLU A 50 5.39 4.63 -10.83
CA GLU A 50 6.14 3.64 -10.04
C GLU A 50 6.20 4.04 -8.56
N GLN A 51 6.41 5.32 -8.26
CA GLN A 51 6.38 5.85 -6.90
C GLN A 51 5.00 5.67 -6.24
N ALA A 52 3.94 6.09 -6.91
CA ALA A 52 2.58 5.98 -6.40
C ALA A 52 2.17 4.51 -6.20
N SER A 53 2.46 3.63 -7.16
CA SER A 53 2.11 2.21 -7.08
C SER A 53 2.85 1.50 -5.95
N THR A 54 4.12 1.82 -5.73
CA THR A 54 4.93 1.22 -4.66
C THR A 54 4.36 1.57 -3.29
N ILE A 55 4.04 2.83 -3.06
CA ILE A 55 3.44 3.27 -1.79
C ILE A 55 2.03 2.71 -1.62
N MET A 56 1.20 2.81 -2.65
CA MET A 56 -0.17 2.30 -2.66
C MET A 56 -0.24 0.82 -2.28
N TYR A 57 0.72 0.02 -2.74
CA TYR A 57 0.71 -1.42 -2.51
C TYR A 57 0.79 -1.78 -1.02
N VAL A 58 1.45 -0.95 -0.21
CA VAL A 58 1.48 -1.07 1.25
C VAL A 58 0.28 -0.39 1.88
N GLN A 59 -0.08 0.83 1.44
CA GLN A 59 -1.22 1.58 1.96
C GLN A 59 -2.52 0.78 1.89
N LYS A 60 -2.74 0.04 0.81
CA LYS A 60 -3.94 -0.80 0.64
C LYS A 60 -4.11 -1.84 1.76
N GLN A 61 -3.04 -2.32 2.34
CA GLN A 61 -3.13 -3.27 3.46
C GLN A 61 -3.59 -2.57 4.74
N TYR A 62 -3.16 -1.35 4.98
CA TYR A 62 -3.68 -0.56 6.08
C TYR A 62 -5.17 -0.23 5.89
N ASP A 63 -5.57 0.17 4.69
CA ASP A 63 -6.98 0.44 4.37
C ASP A 63 -7.86 -0.81 4.55
N SER A 64 -7.35 -1.98 4.15
CA SER A 64 -8.03 -3.27 4.37
C SER A 64 -8.17 -3.57 5.86
N TYR A 65 -7.14 -3.32 6.66
CA TYR A 65 -7.21 -3.43 8.12
C TYR A 65 -8.36 -2.58 8.67
N GLU A 66 -8.44 -1.30 8.32
CA GLU A 66 -9.50 -0.42 8.79
C GLU A 66 -10.90 -0.92 8.40
N ASN A 67 -11.04 -1.40 7.16
CA ASN A 67 -12.31 -1.93 6.67
C ASN A 67 -12.73 -3.20 7.43
N TYR A 68 -11.81 -4.14 7.66
CA TYR A 68 -12.09 -5.34 8.43
C TYR A 68 -12.41 -5.04 9.88
N MET A 69 -11.75 -4.06 10.49
CA MET A 69 -12.07 -3.62 11.86
C MET A 69 -13.49 -3.06 11.96
N LYS A 70 -13.94 -2.28 10.96
CA LYS A 70 -15.31 -1.77 10.89
C LYS A 70 -16.34 -2.91 10.81
N LEU A 71 -15.97 -4.03 10.20
CA LEU A 71 -16.80 -5.23 10.08
C LEU A 71 -16.66 -6.19 11.28
N ASN A 72 -15.86 -5.83 12.28
CA ASN A 72 -15.52 -6.69 13.43
C ASN A 72 -14.84 -8.00 13.02
N MET A 73 -14.12 -8.01 11.89
CA MET A 73 -13.34 -9.13 11.36
C MET A 73 -11.89 -8.99 11.78
N LYS A 74 -11.61 -9.25 13.05
CA LYS A 74 -10.32 -8.91 13.67
C LYS A 74 -9.16 -9.78 13.17
N THR A 75 -9.40 -11.05 12.87
CA THR A 75 -8.39 -11.95 12.31
C THR A 75 -7.96 -11.49 10.92
N GLU A 76 -8.91 -11.16 10.06
CA GLU A 76 -8.66 -10.66 8.70
C GLU A 76 -8.00 -9.28 8.74
N ALA A 77 -8.37 -8.45 9.71
CA ALA A 77 -7.72 -7.17 9.94
C ALA A 77 -6.25 -7.33 10.28
N LEU A 78 -5.92 -8.26 11.19
CA LEU A 78 -4.53 -8.58 11.53
C LEU A 78 -3.77 -9.15 10.33
N ASP A 79 -4.37 -10.08 9.59
CA ASP A 79 -3.76 -10.62 8.37
C ASP A 79 -3.39 -9.52 7.37
N SER A 80 -4.25 -8.51 7.22
CA SER A 80 -3.96 -7.36 6.36
C SER A 80 -2.73 -6.57 6.84
N LEU A 81 -2.59 -6.33 8.14
CA LEU A 81 -1.41 -5.67 8.69
C LEU A 81 -0.13 -6.49 8.48
N ILE A 82 -0.19 -7.80 8.68
CA ILE A 82 0.98 -8.69 8.45
C ILE A 82 1.36 -8.71 6.97
N LYS A 83 0.40 -8.73 6.06
CA LYS A 83 0.66 -8.57 4.62
C LYS A 83 1.32 -7.23 4.31
N GLY A 84 0.92 -6.18 4.99
CA GLY A 84 1.56 -4.86 4.89
C GLY A 84 3.03 -4.87 5.31
N VAL A 85 3.36 -5.56 6.39
CA VAL A 85 4.76 -5.78 6.83
C VAL A 85 5.56 -6.51 5.75
N ASN A 86 5.00 -7.57 5.18
CA ASN A 86 5.65 -8.34 4.11
C ASN A 86 5.93 -7.46 2.88
N ARG A 87 4.92 -6.73 2.41
CA ARG A 87 5.03 -5.85 1.24
C ARG A 87 6.05 -4.73 1.45
N TYR A 88 6.04 -4.12 2.62
CA TYR A 88 7.02 -3.08 2.96
C TYR A 88 8.45 -3.62 2.87
N ASN A 89 8.71 -4.75 3.51
CA ASN A 89 10.06 -5.34 3.51
C ASN A 89 10.49 -5.74 2.11
N SER A 90 9.60 -6.29 1.29
CA SER A 90 9.88 -6.73 -0.08
C SER A 90 10.15 -5.55 -1.02
N LEU A 91 9.45 -4.42 -0.85
CA LEU A 91 9.52 -3.27 -1.75
C LEU A 91 10.50 -2.18 -1.29
N ARG A 92 11.08 -2.32 -0.12
CA ARG A 92 11.98 -1.31 0.44
C ARG A 92 13.17 -0.96 -0.48
N PRO A 93 13.86 -1.93 -1.11
CA PRO A 93 14.93 -1.60 -2.06
C PRO A 93 14.43 -0.74 -3.23
N GLN A 94 13.27 -1.08 -3.79
CA GLN A 94 12.65 -0.30 -4.88
C GLN A 94 12.27 1.10 -4.41
N ALA A 95 11.73 1.25 -3.21
CA ALA A 95 11.39 2.55 -2.64
C ALA A 95 12.63 3.45 -2.48
N GLN A 96 13.75 2.87 -2.09
CA GLN A 96 15.03 3.58 -2.01
C GLN A 96 15.52 4.04 -3.39
N GLU A 97 15.46 3.18 -4.39
CA GLU A 97 15.82 3.53 -5.78
C GLU A 97 14.92 4.65 -6.34
N LEU A 98 13.65 4.64 -5.99
CA LEU A 98 12.69 5.66 -6.42
C LEU A 98 12.76 6.96 -5.59
N GLY A 99 13.60 7.01 -4.55
CA GLY A 99 13.76 8.20 -3.72
C GLY A 99 12.55 8.52 -2.84
N ILE A 100 11.72 7.54 -2.50
CA ILE A 100 10.47 7.70 -1.75
C ILE A 100 10.51 7.08 -0.35
N ASP A 101 11.68 6.78 0.16
CA ASP A 101 11.83 6.06 1.43
C ASP A 101 11.07 6.74 2.58
N ASN A 102 11.08 8.07 2.66
CA ASN A 102 10.38 8.82 3.70
C ASN A 102 8.85 8.63 3.64
N LYS A 103 8.25 8.77 2.45
CA LYS A 103 6.80 8.59 2.25
C LYS A 103 6.39 7.14 2.47
N PHE A 104 7.20 6.22 1.98
CA PHE A 104 6.99 4.78 2.10
C PHE A 104 7.05 4.32 3.56
N THR A 105 8.04 4.78 4.32
CA THR A 105 8.18 4.50 5.75
C THR A 105 7.06 5.14 6.58
N ALA A 106 6.57 6.32 6.19
CA ALA A 106 5.45 6.97 6.87
C ALA A 106 4.18 6.11 6.81
N VAL A 107 3.89 5.51 5.67
CA VAL A 107 2.77 4.55 5.53
C VAL A 107 2.99 3.32 6.41
N TYR A 108 4.18 2.77 6.41
CA TYR A 108 4.52 1.60 7.22
C TYR A 108 4.38 1.86 8.72
N LYS A 109 4.72 3.06 9.19
CA LYS A 109 4.52 3.44 10.59
C LYS A 109 3.07 3.32 11.05
N GLN A 110 2.11 3.61 10.20
CA GLN A 110 0.68 3.42 10.51
C GLN A 110 0.38 1.94 10.79
N ILE A 111 0.96 1.04 10.01
CA ILE A 111 0.83 -0.42 10.19
C ILE A 111 1.43 -0.86 11.52
N VAL A 112 2.66 -0.41 11.83
CA VAL A 112 3.34 -0.75 13.08
C VAL A 112 2.55 -0.25 14.30
N LEU A 113 2.03 0.98 14.25
CA LEU A 113 1.20 1.54 15.31
C LEU A 113 -0.10 0.75 15.50
N ALA A 114 -0.77 0.37 14.41
CA ALA A 114 -1.98 -0.44 14.47
C ALA A 114 -1.72 -1.82 15.09
N LEU A 115 -0.60 -2.47 14.73
CA LEU A 115 -0.18 -3.73 15.34
C LEU A 115 0.02 -3.61 16.86
N GLN A 116 0.69 -2.57 17.30
CA GLN A 116 0.96 -2.33 18.72
C GLN A 116 -0.31 -1.94 19.48
N ASP A 117 -1.06 -0.98 18.98
CA ASP A 117 -2.20 -0.39 19.69
C ASP A 117 -3.39 -1.34 19.72
N THR A 118 -3.68 -2.00 18.60
CA THR A 118 -4.86 -2.88 18.47
C THR A 118 -4.58 -4.30 18.96
N PHE A 119 -3.47 -4.90 18.52
CA PHE A 119 -3.18 -6.32 18.74
C PHE A 119 -2.08 -6.58 19.77
N LYS A 120 -1.42 -5.54 20.28
CA LYS A 120 -0.29 -5.65 21.20
C LYS A 120 0.87 -6.47 20.63
N ILE A 121 1.06 -6.38 19.32
CA ILE A 121 2.12 -7.06 18.58
C ILE A 121 3.24 -6.08 18.28
N SER A 122 4.47 -6.42 18.62
CA SER A 122 5.66 -5.65 18.27
C SER A 122 6.00 -5.82 16.79
N GLU A 123 6.77 -4.89 16.24
CA GLU A 123 7.27 -5.00 14.86
C GLU A 123 8.07 -6.31 14.66
N THR A 124 8.91 -6.68 15.62
CA THR A 124 9.70 -7.92 15.56
C THR A 124 8.81 -9.16 15.50
N GLU A 125 7.77 -9.21 16.32
CA GLU A 125 6.77 -10.30 16.27
C GLU A 125 6.04 -10.33 14.93
N ALA A 126 5.67 -9.17 14.42
CA ALA A 126 4.99 -9.06 13.12
C ALA A 126 5.86 -9.56 11.97
N ILE A 127 7.15 -9.28 11.98
CA ILE A 127 8.11 -9.81 10.99
C ILE A 127 8.18 -11.33 11.09
N GLY A 128 8.21 -11.88 12.30
CA GLY A 128 8.15 -13.33 12.53
C GLY A 128 6.87 -13.97 12.00
N LEU A 129 5.72 -13.36 12.25
CA LEU A 129 4.43 -13.81 11.70
C LEU A 129 4.41 -13.73 10.17
N SER A 130 4.96 -12.68 9.60
CA SER A 130 5.08 -12.53 8.13
C SER A 130 5.89 -13.68 7.51
N SER A 131 7.01 -14.04 8.12
CA SER A 131 7.81 -15.18 7.67
C SER A 131 7.05 -16.50 7.81
N MET A 132 6.32 -16.67 8.89
CA MET A 132 5.50 -17.86 9.13
C MET A 132 4.38 -18.00 8.11
N SER A 133 3.78 -16.90 7.66
CA SER A 133 2.71 -16.93 6.65
C SER A 133 3.15 -17.59 5.33
N ASP A 134 4.44 -17.47 5.00
CA ASP A 134 5.02 -18.04 3.78
C ASP A 134 5.48 -19.49 3.95
N THR A 135 5.87 -19.88 5.17
CA THR A 135 6.52 -21.19 5.44
C THR A 135 5.62 -22.19 6.18
N ASP A 136 4.71 -21.72 7.00
CA ASP A 136 3.80 -22.53 7.81
C ASP A 136 2.45 -21.83 8.00
N PHE A 137 1.68 -21.78 6.92
CA PHE A 137 0.42 -21.05 6.87
C PHE A 137 -0.59 -21.52 7.93
N THR A 138 -0.65 -22.83 8.23
CA THR A 138 -1.60 -23.38 9.21
C THR A 138 -1.33 -22.82 10.61
N ASN A 139 -0.09 -22.87 11.07
CA ASN A 139 0.28 -22.30 12.37
C ASN A 139 0.17 -20.78 12.37
N TYR A 140 0.53 -20.09 11.28
CA TYR A 140 0.31 -18.67 11.12
C TYR A 140 -1.16 -18.29 11.35
N TYR A 141 -2.08 -18.98 10.68
CA TYR A 141 -3.51 -18.71 10.80
C TYR A 141 -4.03 -18.89 12.23
N TYR A 142 -3.63 -19.96 12.91
CA TYR A 142 -3.99 -20.17 14.32
C TYR A 142 -3.46 -19.05 15.22
N ARG A 143 -2.24 -18.61 14.97
CA ARG A 143 -1.63 -17.52 15.75
C ARG A 143 -2.37 -16.21 15.59
N ILE A 144 -2.68 -15.79 14.36
CA ILE A 144 -3.41 -14.54 14.13
C ILE A 144 -4.87 -14.62 14.62
N GLU A 145 -5.48 -15.79 14.59
CA GLU A 145 -6.80 -16.02 15.16
C GLU A 145 -6.80 -15.81 16.69
N GLU A 146 -5.79 -16.32 17.38
CA GLU A 146 -5.63 -16.08 18.82
C GLU A 146 -5.48 -14.60 19.16
N TYR A 147 -4.64 -13.87 18.43
CA TYR A 147 -4.51 -12.43 18.60
C TYR A 147 -5.82 -11.69 18.31
N GLY A 148 -6.54 -12.07 17.28
CA GLY A 148 -7.83 -11.49 16.93
C GLY A 148 -8.88 -11.67 18.03
N LYS A 149 -8.94 -12.86 18.63
CA LYS A 149 -9.85 -13.14 19.75
C LYS A 149 -9.51 -12.37 21.02
N ALA A 150 -8.26 -11.99 21.22
CA ALA A 150 -7.82 -11.25 22.41
C ALA A 150 -8.18 -9.75 22.34
N VAL A 151 -8.58 -9.23 21.18
CA VAL A 151 -8.99 -7.82 21.00
C VAL A 151 -10.44 -7.64 21.48
N GLN A 152 -10.62 -6.72 22.44
CA GLN A 152 -11.95 -6.37 22.99
C GLN A 152 -12.68 -5.35 22.13
#